data_3577a7cd6bec97689d07757167e64ca9
#
_entry.id   3577a7cd6bec97689d07757167e64ca9
#
_cell.length_a   1.000
_cell.length_b   1.000
_cell.length_c   1.000
_cell.angle_alpha   90.00
_cell.angle_beta   90.00
_cell.angle_gamma   90.00
#
_symmetry.space_group_name_H-M   'P 1'
#
loop_
_entity.id
_entity.type
_entity.pdbx_description
1 polymer ?
#
loop_
_entity_poly.entity_id
_entity_poly.type
_entity_poly.pdbx_seq_one_letter_code
_entity_poly.pdbx_strand_id
1 'polypeptide(L)'
;MTHDELVLKILGDALPGAVEETADFRGERTIFVRKDKVKDVCRLLRDDPALKYSFLSDISADDYLPDYPRFAVNYHLLSMANKHRLRLRVWVEDPDDGPETMADIWPIATWLEMEVWDLMGVRFAGNGSLRRLFLPEDWQGHPLRKDYPLGYEEVQFSFNWQEIDAKKPYAKE
;
A
#
# COMPACT_ATOMS: atom_id res chain seq x y z
N MET A 1 -0.67 5.85 30.34
CA MET A 1 -0.09 5.28 29.10
C MET A 1 -1.19 5.26 28.05
N THR A 2 -1.02 5.98 26.97
CA THR A 2 -1.96 5.98 25.84
C THR A 2 -1.89 4.64 25.11
N HIS A 3 -2.86 4.35 24.23
CA HIS A 3 -2.80 3.10 23.43
C HIS A 3 -1.61 3.11 22.48
N ASP A 4 -1.26 4.28 21.90
CA ASP A 4 -0.07 4.45 21.07
C ASP A 4 1.23 4.16 21.83
N GLU A 5 1.36 4.65 23.06
CA GLU A 5 2.52 4.35 23.91
C GLU A 5 2.61 2.85 24.21
N LEU A 6 1.48 2.19 24.42
CA LEU A 6 1.44 0.73 24.62
C LEU A 6 1.91 -0.02 23.38
N VAL A 7 1.44 0.38 22.18
CA VAL A 7 1.86 -0.20 20.91
C VAL A 7 3.38 -0.08 20.74
N LEU A 8 3.92 1.13 20.90
CA LEU A 8 5.36 1.38 20.75
C LEU A 8 6.20 0.61 21.76
N LYS A 9 5.73 0.50 23.01
CA LYS A 9 6.40 -0.28 24.03
C LYS A 9 6.47 -1.76 23.65
N ILE A 10 5.32 -2.37 23.27
CA ILE A 10 5.27 -3.80 22.91
C ILE A 10 6.14 -4.07 21.68
N LEU A 11 6.10 -3.19 20.67
CA LEU A 11 6.94 -3.32 19.48
C LEU A 11 8.44 -3.21 19.83
N GLY A 12 8.81 -2.25 20.68
CA GLY A 12 10.19 -2.07 21.10
C GLY A 12 10.74 -3.24 21.93
N ASP A 13 9.91 -3.81 22.80
CA ASP A 13 10.28 -4.94 23.65
C ASP A 13 10.40 -6.27 22.84
N ALA A 14 9.46 -6.51 21.92
CA ALA A 14 9.39 -7.77 21.18
C ALA A 14 10.23 -7.77 19.87
N LEU A 15 10.31 -6.64 19.18
CA LEU A 15 10.98 -6.50 17.89
C LEU A 15 11.91 -5.27 17.87
N PRO A 16 13.01 -5.29 18.64
CA PRO A 16 13.92 -4.16 18.71
C PRO A 16 14.49 -3.80 17.34
N GLY A 17 14.46 -2.50 17.00
CA GLY A 17 14.92 -1.97 15.73
C GLY A 17 13.97 -2.19 14.54
N ALA A 18 12.74 -2.66 14.77
CA ALA A 18 11.72 -2.77 13.70
C ALA A 18 11.08 -1.41 13.38
N VAL A 19 10.96 -0.54 14.38
CA VAL A 19 10.43 0.83 14.24
C VAL A 19 11.59 1.77 13.92
N GLU A 20 11.48 2.53 12.84
CA GLU A 20 12.47 3.51 12.40
C GLU A 20 12.10 4.92 12.89
N GLU A 21 10.84 5.29 12.73
CA GLU A 21 10.33 6.62 13.03
C GLU A 21 8.84 6.54 13.39
N THR A 22 8.35 7.60 14.03
CA THR A 22 6.91 7.79 14.27
C THR A 22 6.50 9.20 13.93
N ALA A 23 5.32 9.36 13.34
CA ALA A 23 4.74 10.66 13.02
C ALA A 23 3.28 10.73 13.49
N ASP A 24 2.89 11.89 13.98
CA ASP A 24 1.51 12.20 14.34
C ASP A 24 0.98 13.30 13.43
N PHE A 25 -0.13 13.05 12.79
CA PHE A 25 -0.81 14.04 11.99
C PHE A 25 -2.32 13.98 12.20
N ARG A 26 -2.92 15.08 12.63
CA ARG A 26 -4.36 15.23 12.88
C ARG A 26 -4.95 14.15 13.81
N GLY A 27 -4.17 13.70 14.78
CA GLY A 27 -4.58 12.68 15.74
C GLY A 27 -4.46 11.24 15.24
N GLU A 28 -3.86 11.03 14.07
CA GLU A 28 -3.53 9.70 13.54
C GLU A 28 -2.05 9.42 13.66
N ARG A 29 -1.70 8.29 14.31
CA ARG A 29 -0.34 7.81 14.45
C ARG A 29 0.09 7.01 13.23
N THR A 30 1.27 7.35 12.69
CA THR A 30 1.99 6.56 11.70
C THR A 30 3.27 6.02 12.32
N ILE A 31 3.51 4.73 12.17
CA ILE A 31 4.77 4.08 12.57
C ILE A 31 5.49 3.66 11.29
N PHE A 32 6.71 4.19 11.10
CA PHE A 32 7.58 3.77 10.02
C PHE A 32 8.31 2.50 10.44
N VAL A 33 8.19 1.47 9.62
CA VAL A 33 8.67 0.13 9.93
C VAL A 33 9.65 -0.31 8.84
N ARG A 34 10.73 -0.94 9.26
CA ARG A 34 11.66 -1.57 8.33
C ARG A 34 10.96 -2.60 7.45
N LYS A 35 11.26 -2.59 6.15
CA LYS A 35 10.67 -3.49 5.15
C LYS A 35 10.81 -4.97 5.55
N ASP A 36 11.99 -5.37 6.02
CA ASP A 36 12.29 -6.75 6.44
C ASP A 36 11.61 -7.19 7.73
N LYS A 37 10.98 -6.27 8.47
CA LYS A 37 10.31 -6.51 9.76
C LYS A 37 8.81 -6.30 9.73
N VAL A 38 8.26 -5.72 8.67
CA VAL A 38 6.84 -5.34 8.64
C VAL A 38 5.91 -6.52 8.85
N LYS A 39 6.25 -7.69 8.32
CA LYS A 39 5.42 -8.89 8.49
C LYS A 39 5.37 -9.38 9.93
N ASP A 40 6.51 -9.37 10.63
CA ASP A 40 6.59 -9.74 12.04
C ASP A 40 5.85 -8.71 12.91
N VAL A 41 5.98 -7.42 12.59
CA VAL A 41 5.23 -6.33 13.24
C VAL A 41 3.72 -6.54 13.05
N CYS A 42 3.26 -6.79 11.84
CA CYS A 42 1.84 -7.04 11.56
C CYS A 42 1.31 -8.26 12.32
N ARG A 43 2.07 -9.35 12.37
CA ARG A 43 1.70 -10.56 13.11
C ARG A 43 1.60 -10.28 14.61
N LEU A 44 2.59 -9.58 15.18
CA LEU A 44 2.56 -9.19 16.59
C LEU A 44 1.36 -8.29 16.90
N LEU A 45 1.11 -7.27 16.10
CA LEU A 45 -0.03 -6.36 16.29
C LEU A 45 -1.38 -7.08 16.25
N ARG A 46 -1.53 -8.09 15.39
CA ARG A 46 -2.76 -8.88 15.30
C ARG A 46 -2.93 -9.81 16.51
N ASP A 47 -1.87 -10.51 16.89
CA ASP A 47 -1.93 -11.65 17.80
C ASP A 47 -1.77 -11.27 19.28
N ASP A 48 -1.14 -10.12 19.58
CA ASP A 48 -0.98 -9.65 20.95
C ASP A 48 -2.34 -9.37 21.60
N PRO A 49 -2.63 -9.97 22.78
CA PRO A 49 -3.91 -9.87 23.44
C PRO A 49 -4.29 -8.47 23.91
N ALA A 50 -3.33 -7.57 24.09
CA ALA A 50 -3.57 -6.18 24.45
C ALA A 50 -3.82 -5.29 23.23
N LEU A 51 -3.29 -5.65 22.05
CA LEU A 51 -3.33 -4.84 20.84
C LEU A 51 -4.48 -5.21 19.90
N LYS A 52 -4.59 -6.49 19.51
CA LYS A 52 -5.70 -7.07 18.73
C LYS A 52 -6.07 -6.28 17.46
N TYR A 53 -5.08 -5.93 16.63
CA TYR A 53 -5.35 -5.35 15.33
C TYR A 53 -5.82 -6.43 14.34
N SER A 54 -7.03 -6.92 14.58
CA SER A 54 -7.61 -8.04 13.83
C SER A 54 -8.10 -7.67 12.42
N PHE A 55 -8.21 -6.38 12.12
CA PHE A 55 -8.76 -5.91 10.86
C PHE A 55 -7.73 -5.07 10.08
N LEU A 56 -7.42 -5.54 8.87
CA LEU A 56 -6.70 -4.78 7.88
C LEU A 56 -7.73 -4.01 7.05
N SER A 57 -7.77 -2.69 7.23
CA SER A 57 -8.75 -1.83 6.58
C SER A 57 -8.38 -1.57 5.13
N ASP A 58 -7.07 -1.36 4.86
CA ASP A 58 -6.58 -1.01 3.54
C ASP A 58 -5.07 -1.23 3.43
N ILE A 59 -4.58 -1.40 2.19
CA ILE A 59 -3.18 -1.28 1.80
C ILE A 59 -3.14 -0.29 0.64
N SER A 60 -2.38 0.80 0.80
CA SER A 60 -2.19 1.80 -0.25
C SER A 60 -0.71 2.06 -0.50
N ALA A 61 -0.38 2.68 -1.62
CA ALA A 61 0.98 3.12 -1.89
C ALA A 61 1.01 4.58 -2.36
N ASP A 62 2.10 5.25 -2.01
CA ASP A 62 2.41 6.62 -2.42
C ASP A 62 3.65 6.63 -3.31
N ASP A 63 3.67 7.43 -4.37
CA ASP A 63 4.84 7.72 -5.20
C ASP A 63 5.38 9.11 -4.83
N TYR A 64 6.61 9.17 -4.33
CA TYR A 64 7.28 10.40 -3.90
C TYR A 64 8.21 11.01 -4.95
N LEU A 65 8.23 10.47 -6.20
CA LEU A 65 9.07 11.05 -7.25
C LEU A 65 8.95 12.60 -7.27
N PRO A 66 10.04 13.38 -7.29
CA PRO A 66 11.44 12.96 -7.50
C PRO A 66 12.20 12.56 -6.23
N ASP A 67 11.56 12.54 -5.06
CA ASP A 67 12.21 12.20 -3.80
C ASP A 67 12.55 10.71 -3.68
N TYR A 68 13.49 10.38 -2.79
CA TYR A 68 13.94 9.03 -2.53
C TYR A 68 14.01 8.76 -1.02
N PRO A 69 13.54 7.61 -0.51
CA PRO A 69 12.95 6.47 -1.24
C PRO A 69 11.68 6.84 -2.00
N ARG A 70 11.53 6.26 -3.22
CA ARG A 70 10.45 6.69 -4.13
C ARG A 70 9.07 6.26 -3.70
N PHE A 71 8.91 5.02 -3.24
CA PHE A 71 7.59 4.49 -2.88
C PHE A 71 7.45 4.30 -1.38
N ALA A 72 6.23 4.46 -0.89
CA ALA A 72 5.85 4.05 0.44
C ALA A 72 4.60 3.19 0.38
N VAL A 73 4.61 2.05 1.07
CA VAL A 73 3.43 1.19 1.26
C VAL A 73 2.86 1.47 2.63
N ASN A 74 1.56 1.75 2.69
CA ASN A 74 0.84 2.03 3.93
C ASN A 74 -0.12 0.88 4.24
N TYR A 75 -0.09 0.39 5.48
CA TYR A 75 -1.02 -0.58 6.01
C TYR A 75 -1.92 0.10 7.03
N HIS A 76 -3.22 0.13 6.80
CA HIS A 76 -4.21 0.72 7.68
C HIS A 76 -4.85 -0.36 8.53
N LEU A 77 -4.51 -0.37 9.82
CA LEU A 77 -4.93 -1.39 10.77
C LEU A 77 -5.99 -0.85 11.73
N LEU A 78 -6.93 -1.71 12.11
CA LEU A 78 -7.96 -1.38 13.08
C LEU A 78 -8.05 -2.48 14.15
N SER A 79 -7.89 -2.07 15.41
CA SER A 79 -8.27 -2.86 16.56
C SER A 79 -9.73 -2.59 16.89
N MET A 80 -10.61 -3.52 16.53
CA MET A 80 -12.04 -3.41 16.85
C MET A 80 -12.28 -3.43 18.36
N ALA A 81 -11.49 -4.24 19.09
CA ALA A 81 -11.59 -4.37 20.54
C ALA A 81 -11.21 -3.07 21.27
N ASN A 82 -10.16 -2.40 20.81
CA ASN A 82 -9.65 -1.17 21.42
C ASN A 82 -10.21 0.10 20.76
N LYS A 83 -10.98 -0.03 19.67
CA LYS A 83 -11.49 1.09 18.85
C LYS A 83 -10.38 2.04 18.42
N HIS A 84 -9.24 1.47 18.04
CA HIS A 84 -8.03 2.22 17.74
C HIS A 84 -7.54 1.93 16.31
N ARG A 85 -7.15 2.99 15.58
CA ARG A 85 -6.59 2.93 14.23
C ARG A 85 -5.10 3.17 14.30
N LEU A 86 -4.38 2.49 13.44
CA LEU A 86 -2.93 2.61 13.31
C LEU A 86 -2.54 2.53 11.84
N ARG A 87 -1.63 3.39 11.40
CA ARG A 87 -1.00 3.27 10.10
C ARG A 87 0.45 2.82 10.28
N LEU A 88 0.81 1.75 9.58
CA LEU A 88 2.21 1.40 9.37
C LEU A 88 2.63 1.92 8.00
N ARG A 89 3.85 2.43 7.90
CA ARG A 89 4.45 2.85 6.63
C ARG A 89 5.78 2.16 6.43
N VAL A 90 5.98 1.67 5.21
CA VAL A 90 7.21 0.99 4.79
C VAL A 90 7.74 1.67 3.55
N TRP A 91 9.00 2.11 3.61
CA TRP A 91 9.68 2.65 2.46
C TRP A 91 10.13 1.54 1.51
N VAL A 92 9.94 1.75 0.22
CA VAL A 92 10.31 0.85 -0.87
C VAL A 92 11.11 1.62 -1.91
N GLU A 93 12.35 1.22 -2.08
CA GLU A 93 13.28 1.86 -3.02
C GLU A 93 13.03 1.36 -4.44
N ASP A 94 12.95 0.05 -4.59
CA ASP A 94 12.68 -0.64 -5.85
C ASP A 94 11.28 -1.29 -5.78
N PRO A 95 10.37 -0.95 -6.69
CA PRO A 95 9.03 -1.53 -6.70
C PRO A 95 9.03 -3.05 -6.93
N ASP A 96 10.07 -3.62 -7.56
CA ASP A 96 10.21 -5.07 -7.74
C ASP A 96 10.69 -5.79 -6.47
N ASP A 97 11.29 -5.05 -5.52
CA ASP A 97 11.71 -5.53 -4.20
C ASP A 97 10.83 -4.95 -3.08
N GLY A 98 9.54 -5.14 -3.19
CA GLY A 98 8.58 -4.71 -2.18
C GLY A 98 8.52 -5.59 -0.93
N PRO A 99 7.66 -5.26 0.04
CA PRO A 99 7.53 -6.02 1.28
C PRO A 99 6.95 -7.42 1.05
N GLU A 100 7.07 -8.28 2.06
CA GLU A 100 6.39 -9.58 2.05
C GLU A 100 4.86 -9.41 2.08
N THR A 101 4.16 -10.38 1.47
CA THR A 101 2.70 -10.43 1.51
C THR A 101 2.16 -10.57 2.94
N MET A 102 1.03 -9.92 3.18
CA MET A 102 0.26 -10.06 4.42
C MET A 102 -0.92 -11.05 4.27
N ALA A 103 -1.01 -11.75 3.14
CA ALA A 103 -2.14 -12.64 2.82
C ALA A 103 -2.33 -13.79 3.82
N ASP A 104 -1.23 -14.27 4.43
CA ASP A 104 -1.26 -15.27 5.49
C ASP A 104 -1.66 -14.72 6.87
N ILE A 105 -1.61 -13.40 7.05
CA ILE A 105 -2.05 -12.71 8.27
C ILE A 105 -3.52 -12.29 8.12
N TRP A 106 -3.83 -11.62 7.01
CA TRP A 106 -5.18 -11.19 6.65
C TRP A 106 -5.48 -11.58 5.19
N PRO A 107 -6.38 -12.54 4.94
CA PRO A 107 -6.67 -13.00 3.57
C PRO A 107 -7.09 -11.90 2.60
N ILE A 108 -7.70 -10.81 3.09
CA ILE A 108 -8.07 -9.64 2.29
C ILE A 108 -6.86 -8.95 1.65
N ALA A 109 -5.68 -9.08 2.27
CA ALA A 109 -4.44 -8.48 1.76
C ALA A 109 -4.13 -8.93 0.33
N THR A 110 -4.50 -10.17 -0.05
CA THR A 110 -4.33 -10.67 -1.42
C THR A 110 -4.90 -9.70 -2.46
N TRP A 111 -6.09 -9.14 -2.21
CA TRP A 111 -6.76 -8.24 -3.15
C TRP A 111 -6.20 -6.82 -3.07
N LEU A 112 -5.93 -6.32 -1.86
CA LEU A 112 -5.38 -4.98 -1.66
C LEU A 112 -3.95 -4.87 -2.23
N GLU A 113 -3.14 -5.92 -2.08
CA GLU A 113 -1.80 -6.00 -2.67
C GLU A 113 -1.86 -6.08 -4.21
N MET A 114 -2.87 -6.79 -4.77
CA MET A 114 -3.11 -6.80 -6.22
C MET A 114 -3.44 -5.40 -6.74
N GLU A 115 -4.28 -4.63 -6.03
CA GLU A 115 -4.60 -3.25 -6.37
C GLU A 115 -3.35 -2.38 -6.41
N VAL A 116 -2.55 -2.41 -5.34
CA VAL A 116 -1.30 -1.65 -5.27
C VAL A 116 -0.34 -2.05 -6.39
N TRP A 117 -0.20 -3.35 -6.67
CA TRP A 117 0.63 -3.81 -7.77
C TRP A 117 0.08 -3.36 -9.12
N ASP A 118 -1.22 -3.47 -9.34
CA ASP A 118 -1.85 -3.11 -10.61
C ASP A 118 -1.65 -1.63 -10.95
N LEU A 119 -1.88 -0.74 -9.98
CA LEU A 119 -1.91 0.69 -10.19
C LEU A 119 -0.54 1.38 -9.99
N MET A 120 0.30 0.87 -9.08
CA MET A 120 1.59 1.46 -8.70
C MET A 120 2.80 0.59 -9.05
N GLY A 121 2.58 -0.70 -9.30
CA GLY A 121 3.63 -1.64 -9.69
C GLY A 121 4.52 -2.13 -8.56
N VAL A 122 4.15 -1.91 -7.31
CA VAL A 122 4.91 -2.45 -6.17
C VAL A 122 4.58 -3.92 -5.99
N ARG A 123 5.60 -4.78 -6.05
CA ARG A 123 5.45 -6.23 -5.85
C ARG A 123 5.45 -6.59 -4.39
N PHE A 124 4.64 -7.57 -4.02
CA PHE A 124 4.61 -8.15 -2.68
C PHE A 124 5.21 -9.57 -2.73
N ALA A 125 6.33 -9.76 -2.05
CA ALA A 125 7.02 -11.04 -2.04
C ALA A 125 6.13 -12.14 -1.44
N GLY A 126 5.96 -13.23 -2.17
CA GLY A 126 5.13 -14.37 -1.74
C GLY A 126 3.64 -14.25 -2.07
N ASN A 127 3.15 -13.14 -2.65
CA ASN A 127 1.80 -13.09 -3.20
C ASN A 127 1.78 -13.76 -4.59
N GLY A 128 1.36 -15.01 -4.64
CA GLY A 128 1.24 -15.78 -5.89
C GLY A 128 0.05 -15.38 -6.79
N SER A 129 -0.78 -14.43 -6.36
CA SER A 129 -2.01 -14.04 -7.07
C SER A 129 -1.87 -12.71 -7.80
N LEU A 130 -0.66 -12.10 -7.83
CA LEU A 130 -0.47 -10.79 -8.48
C LEU A 130 -0.84 -10.86 -9.97
N ARG A 131 -1.89 -10.15 -10.35
CA ARG A 131 -2.42 -9.99 -11.70
C ARG A 131 -3.17 -8.68 -11.82
N ARG A 132 -3.50 -8.26 -13.03
CA ARG A 132 -4.35 -7.09 -13.24
C ARG A 132 -5.69 -7.27 -12.53
N LEU A 133 -6.14 -6.22 -11.84
CA LEU A 133 -7.39 -6.20 -11.08
C LEU A 133 -8.39 -5.20 -11.70
N PHE A 134 -7.95 -3.96 -11.92
CA PHE A 134 -8.75 -2.87 -12.47
C PHE A 134 -8.42 -2.58 -13.93
N LEU A 135 -7.17 -2.81 -14.32
CA LEU A 135 -6.73 -2.55 -15.68
C LEU A 135 -6.89 -3.80 -16.55
N PRO A 136 -7.09 -3.64 -17.87
CA PRO A 136 -7.05 -4.74 -18.81
C PRO A 136 -5.75 -5.54 -18.75
N GLU A 137 -5.78 -6.83 -19.09
CA GLU A 137 -4.59 -7.69 -19.00
C GLU A 137 -3.45 -7.23 -19.91
N ASP A 138 -3.76 -6.60 -21.03
CA ASP A 138 -2.83 -6.07 -22.01
C ASP A 138 -2.33 -4.65 -21.69
N TRP A 139 -2.78 -4.04 -20.59
CA TRP A 139 -2.36 -2.70 -20.19
C TRP A 139 -0.87 -2.67 -19.85
N GLN A 140 -0.15 -1.67 -20.40
CA GLN A 140 1.27 -1.47 -20.15
C GLN A 140 1.50 -0.37 -19.10
N GLY A 141 2.35 -0.69 -18.12
CA GLY A 141 2.73 0.24 -17.05
C GLY A 141 1.72 0.30 -15.90
N HIS A 142 1.85 1.33 -15.08
CA HIS A 142 1.12 1.53 -13.82
C HIS A 142 0.67 2.99 -13.71
N PRO A 143 -0.62 3.28 -13.92
CA PRO A 143 -1.12 4.64 -14.17
C PRO A 143 -1.01 5.61 -13.00
N LEU A 144 -0.89 5.13 -11.76
CA LEU A 144 -0.77 6.01 -10.59
C LEU A 144 0.68 6.41 -10.28
N ARG A 145 1.66 5.93 -11.05
CA ARG A 145 3.04 6.43 -10.95
C ARG A 145 3.13 7.85 -11.50
N LYS A 146 3.89 8.72 -10.82
CA LYS A 146 4.09 10.11 -11.25
C LYS A 146 4.81 10.25 -12.60
N ASP A 147 5.60 9.26 -12.99
CA ASP A 147 6.27 9.21 -14.29
C ASP A 147 5.43 8.55 -15.40
N TYR A 148 4.24 8.07 -15.08
CA TYR A 148 3.31 7.58 -16.09
C TYR A 148 2.74 8.76 -16.87
N PRO A 149 2.77 8.75 -18.21
CA PRO A 149 2.28 9.86 -19.02
C PRO A 149 0.80 10.11 -18.74
N LEU A 150 0.45 11.32 -18.39
CA LEU A 150 -0.94 11.76 -18.41
C LEU A 150 -1.38 11.75 -19.88
N GLY A 151 -2.41 10.96 -20.20
CA GLY A 151 -2.96 10.92 -21.54
C GLY A 151 -3.34 12.33 -21.99
N TYR A 152 -2.91 12.69 -23.17
CA TYR A 152 -3.39 13.92 -23.82
C TYR A 152 -4.84 13.65 -24.22
N GLU A 153 -5.77 14.00 -23.35
CA GLU A 153 -7.18 14.05 -23.74
C GLU A 153 -7.42 15.35 -24.50
N GLU A 154 -7.36 15.26 -25.81
CA GLU A 154 -7.91 16.33 -26.65
C GLU A 154 -9.41 16.48 -26.33
N VAL A 155 -9.87 17.70 -26.16
CA VAL A 155 -11.28 17.97 -25.88
C VAL A 155 -12.12 17.48 -27.06
N GLN A 156 -13.02 16.55 -26.79
CA GLN A 156 -13.93 16.01 -27.81
C GLN A 156 -15.07 16.99 -28.08
N PHE A 157 -15.19 17.38 -29.36
CA PHE A 157 -16.31 18.13 -29.88
C PHE A 157 -17.04 17.32 -30.95
N SER A 158 -18.23 17.73 -31.32
CA SER A 158 -19.04 17.05 -32.37
C SER A 158 -18.33 16.96 -33.71
N PHE A 159 -17.35 17.80 -33.99
CA PHE A 159 -16.63 17.85 -35.25
C PHE A 159 -15.31 17.03 -35.25
N ASN A 160 -14.75 16.66 -34.09
CA ASN A 160 -13.46 15.97 -34.02
C ASN A 160 -13.53 14.62 -33.29
N TRP A 161 -14.68 14.22 -32.76
CA TRP A 161 -14.82 13.02 -31.93
C TRP A 161 -14.34 11.73 -32.62
N GLN A 162 -14.60 11.60 -33.93
CA GLN A 162 -14.20 10.39 -34.68
C GLN A 162 -12.69 10.24 -34.78
N GLU A 163 -11.98 11.36 -34.96
CA GLU A 163 -10.51 11.36 -35.03
C GLU A 163 -9.89 11.05 -33.67
N ILE A 164 -10.46 11.59 -32.60
CA ILE A 164 -10.03 11.34 -31.23
C ILE A 164 -10.34 9.89 -30.83
N ASP A 165 -11.54 9.41 -31.15
CA ASP A 165 -11.97 8.05 -30.87
C ASP A 165 -11.06 7.00 -31.55
N ALA A 166 -10.67 7.25 -32.78
CA ALA A 166 -9.75 6.40 -33.52
C ALA A 166 -8.34 6.33 -32.92
N LYS A 167 -7.94 7.33 -32.13
CA LYS A 167 -6.62 7.41 -31.46
C LYS A 167 -6.64 6.93 -30.01
N LYS A 168 -7.82 6.76 -29.42
CA LYS A 168 -7.95 6.28 -28.03
C LYS A 168 -7.48 4.83 -27.92
N PRO A 169 -6.61 4.53 -26.93
CA PRO A 169 -6.30 3.15 -26.60
C PRO A 169 -7.50 2.52 -25.89
N TYR A 170 -8.26 1.73 -26.63
CA TYR A 170 -9.28 0.86 -26.02
C TYR A 170 -8.68 -0.49 -25.69
N ALA A 171 -9.16 -1.11 -24.62
CA ALA A 171 -8.93 -2.52 -24.40
C ALA A 171 -9.44 -3.30 -25.62
N LYS A 172 -8.59 -4.11 -26.23
CA LYS A 172 -9.00 -5.00 -27.30
C LYS A 172 -9.75 -6.17 -26.65
N GLU A 173 -10.99 -6.40 -27.12
CA GLU A 173 -11.74 -7.60 -26.78
C GLU A 173 -11.01 -8.88 -27.21
#